data_f307046152dcda4c1495bf2eb3d57a16
#
_entry.id   f307046152dcda4c1495bf2eb3d57a16
#
_cell.length_a   1.000
_cell.length_b   1.000
_cell.length_c   1.000
_cell.angle_alpha   90.00
_cell.angle_beta   90.00
_cell.angle_gamma   90.00
#
_symmetry.space_group_name_H-M   'P 1'
#
loop_
_entity.id
_entity.type
_entity.pdbx_description
1 polymer ?
#
loop_
_entity_poly.entity_id
_entity_poly.type
_entity_poly.pdbx_seq_one_letter_code
_entity_poly.pdbx_strand_id
1 'polypeptide(L)'
;MPSNQQGIYRTVGGIIDMGRLISDKYAKWKQECETRFRQLKKNEEELNRIFIDIYGLQDELTPDVADKDVTVHRVFDSKDDVPESMKGSGYVRTMRDEIVSLISYAVGCMFGRYSLDVDGLAYAGGEWDTGKYKTIIPDRDNIIPICDDEYFDDDITGRFVEFVRKVYGDDTLEENLKFVADALGGKGTPREVIRSYFLNDFYADHLKTYQKRPIYWLFDSGKKNGFKALCYMHRYQRDLLARLRTDYVHEQQERYRTQLAQLGDAIDHASASERVKLTKQQKKIQEQAFEIQKYEEKVHHLADQNIEIDLDDGVKYNYELFADVLAKIN
;
A
#
# COMPACT_ATOMS: atom_id res chain seq x y z
N MET A 1 -1.10 10.24 16.59
CA MET A 1 -0.05 9.54 15.82
C MET A 1 -0.06 8.10 16.28
N PRO A 2 -0.34 7.10 15.47
CA PRO A 2 -0.20 5.73 15.93
C PRO A 2 1.28 5.43 16.10
N SER A 3 1.67 5.11 17.33
CA SER A 3 3.01 4.70 17.76
C SER A 3 3.46 3.32 17.21
N ASN A 4 2.79 2.81 16.19
CA ASN A 4 2.89 1.44 15.69
C ASN A 4 3.65 1.28 14.35
N GLN A 5 4.48 2.26 13.97
CA GLN A 5 5.37 2.09 12.81
C GLN A 5 6.67 1.36 13.17
N GLN A 6 6.61 0.35 14.05
CA GLN A 6 7.75 -0.46 14.47
C GLN A 6 7.71 -1.86 13.87
N GLY A 7 7.31 -1.96 12.60
CA GLY A 7 7.29 -3.22 11.87
C GLY A 7 8.63 -3.59 11.22
N ILE A 8 8.57 -4.56 10.31
CA ILE A 8 9.69 -5.13 9.53
C ILE A 8 10.63 -4.05 8.92
N TYR A 9 10.12 -2.83 8.69
CA TYR A 9 10.86 -1.73 8.08
C TYR A 9 11.64 -0.84 9.05
N ARG A 10 11.44 -0.90 10.37
CA ARG A 10 12.23 -0.09 11.31
C ARG A 10 13.71 -0.50 11.38
N THR A 11 14.03 -1.70 10.91
CA THR A 11 15.39 -2.16 10.74
C THR A 11 16.12 -1.60 9.53
N VAL A 12 15.42 -0.82 8.66
CA VAL A 12 16.00 -0.22 7.45
C VAL A 12 16.69 1.12 7.74
N GLY A 13 16.26 1.88 8.76
CA GLY A 13 16.86 3.15 9.17
C GLY A 13 17.94 3.06 10.26
N GLY A 14 18.20 1.87 10.80
CA GLY A 14 19.19 1.63 11.86
C GLY A 14 20.01 0.39 11.58
N ILE A 15 21.18 0.56 10.93
CA ILE A 15 22.28 -0.40 10.84
C ILE A 15 21.99 -1.63 9.96
N ILE A 16 22.57 -1.59 8.78
CA ILE A 16 23.32 -2.65 8.12
C ILE A 16 23.71 -3.74 9.12
N ASP A 17 22.86 -4.71 9.34
CA ASP A 17 23.28 -6.09 9.50
C ASP A 17 22.08 -7.03 9.48
N MET A 18 22.34 -8.19 8.83
CA MET A 18 21.61 -9.44 8.94
C MET A 18 20.36 -9.60 8.10
N GLY A 19 20.53 -10.38 7.07
CA GLY A 19 19.47 -10.97 6.29
C GLY A 19 18.99 -10.04 5.16
N ARG A 20 19.43 -10.36 3.95
CA ARG A 20 18.88 -9.75 2.72
C ARG A 20 17.50 -10.31 2.40
N LEU A 21 16.95 -11.18 3.25
CA LEU A 21 15.64 -11.78 3.07
C LEU A 21 14.60 -11.11 3.97
N ILE A 22 13.46 -10.77 3.38
CA ILE A 22 12.28 -10.26 4.09
C ILE A 22 11.76 -11.33 5.05
N SER A 23 11.83 -12.61 4.66
CA SER A 23 11.45 -13.75 5.51
C SER A 23 12.20 -13.81 6.82
N ASP A 24 13.53 -13.57 6.80
CA ASP A 24 14.35 -13.59 8.01
C ASP A 24 14.00 -12.43 8.93
N LYS A 25 13.79 -11.24 8.35
CA LYS A 25 13.35 -10.06 9.11
C LYS A 25 11.97 -10.26 9.71
N TYR A 26 11.05 -10.88 8.98
CA TYR A 26 9.74 -11.25 9.48
C TYR A 26 9.83 -12.24 10.65
N ALA A 27 10.62 -13.31 10.52
CA ALA A 27 10.80 -14.31 11.58
C ALA A 27 11.36 -13.67 12.86
N LYS A 28 12.37 -12.81 12.75
CA LYS A 28 12.94 -12.07 13.88
C LYS A 28 11.90 -11.14 14.53
N TRP A 29 11.15 -10.41 13.72
CA TRP A 29 10.10 -9.50 14.21
C TRP A 29 8.97 -10.25 14.91
N LYS A 30 8.51 -11.37 14.36
CA LYS A 30 7.52 -12.24 14.98
C LYS A 30 8.00 -12.74 16.37
N GLN A 31 9.25 -13.16 16.47
CA GLN A 31 9.85 -13.58 17.74
C GLN A 31 9.94 -12.43 18.75
N GLU A 32 10.29 -11.22 18.29
CA GLU A 32 10.34 -10.03 19.16
C GLU A 32 8.94 -9.66 19.67
N CYS A 33 7.92 -9.70 18.83
CA CYS A 33 6.53 -9.48 19.23
C CYS A 33 6.07 -10.51 20.27
N GLU A 34 6.38 -11.79 20.09
CA GLU A 34 6.07 -12.84 21.04
C GLU A 34 6.77 -12.61 22.40
N THR A 35 8.03 -12.19 22.39
CA THR A 35 8.79 -11.87 23.60
C THR A 35 8.17 -10.70 24.36
N ARG A 36 7.81 -9.62 23.63
CA ARG A 36 7.15 -8.45 24.21
C ARG A 36 5.79 -8.79 24.80
N PHE A 37 5.01 -9.61 24.09
CA PHE A 37 3.70 -10.09 24.55
C PHE A 37 3.81 -10.84 25.87
N ARG A 38 4.70 -11.82 25.96
CA ARG A 38 4.92 -12.59 27.19
C ARG A 38 5.42 -11.73 28.34
N GLN A 39 6.31 -10.78 28.04
CA GLN A 39 6.85 -9.89 29.07
C GLN A 39 5.78 -8.96 29.63
N LEU A 40 4.94 -8.37 28.77
CA LEU A 40 3.85 -7.50 29.21
C LEU A 40 2.85 -8.30 30.07
N LYS A 41 2.38 -9.44 29.58
CA LYS A 41 1.46 -10.32 30.32
C LYS A 41 2.02 -10.64 31.72
N LYS A 42 3.27 -11.06 31.79
CA LYS A 42 3.94 -11.37 33.10
C LYS A 42 3.97 -10.15 34.01
N ASN A 43 4.27 -8.97 33.48
CA ASN A 43 4.32 -7.75 34.28
C ASN A 43 2.94 -7.38 34.83
N GLU A 44 1.88 -7.50 34.01
CA GLU A 44 0.50 -7.23 34.42
C GLU A 44 0.04 -8.23 35.47
N GLU A 45 0.31 -9.53 35.31
CA GLU A 45 0.00 -10.57 36.28
C GLU A 45 0.73 -10.35 37.63
N GLU A 46 2.00 -9.92 37.59
CA GLU A 46 2.74 -9.58 38.80
C GLU A 46 2.17 -8.34 39.50
N LEU A 47 1.82 -7.30 38.76
CA LEU A 47 1.17 -6.13 39.34
C LEU A 47 -0.18 -6.50 39.96
N ASN A 48 -1.00 -7.30 39.29
CA ASN A 48 -2.26 -7.81 39.84
C ASN A 48 -2.04 -8.56 41.16
N ARG A 49 -1.05 -9.44 41.21
CA ARG A 49 -0.70 -10.20 42.45
C ARG A 49 -0.34 -9.27 43.60
N ILE A 50 0.51 -8.27 43.33
CA ILE A 50 0.92 -7.30 44.38
C ILE A 50 -0.32 -6.54 44.91
N PHE A 51 -1.22 -6.07 44.03
CA PHE A 51 -2.42 -5.34 44.47
C PHE A 51 -3.43 -6.25 45.19
N ILE A 52 -3.64 -7.48 44.72
CA ILE A 52 -4.49 -8.48 45.39
C ILE A 52 -3.99 -8.73 46.79
N ASP A 53 -2.66 -8.88 46.98
CA ASP A 53 -2.04 -9.11 48.27
C ASP A 53 -2.17 -7.89 49.21
N ILE A 54 -1.93 -6.67 48.69
CA ILE A 54 -2.05 -5.43 49.46
C ILE A 54 -3.52 -5.23 50.00
N TYR A 55 -4.50 -5.54 49.16
CA TYR A 55 -5.92 -5.34 49.53
C TYR A 55 -6.56 -6.56 50.17
N GLY A 56 -5.87 -7.69 50.30
CA GLY A 56 -6.38 -8.93 50.91
C GLY A 56 -7.52 -9.57 50.09
N LEU A 57 -7.44 -9.53 48.78
CA LEU A 57 -8.50 -9.98 47.86
C LEU A 57 -8.21 -11.34 47.19
N GLN A 58 -7.34 -12.18 47.83
CA GLN A 58 -6.91 -13.46 47.26
C GLN A 58 -8.06 -14.44 47.04
N ASP A 59 -9.11 -14.35 47.88
CA ASP A 59 -10.29 -15.23 47.80
C ASP A 59 -11.30 -14.76 46.74
N GLU A 60 -11.17 -13.53 46.21
CA GLU A 60 -12.13 -12.90 45.30
C GLU A 60 -11.58 -12.73 43.87
N LEU A 61 -10.25 -12.52 43.73
CA LEU A 61 -9.64 -12.17 42.46
C LEU A 61 -8.46 -13.11 42.10
N THR A 62 -8.27 -13.37 40.82
CA THR A 62 -7.09 -14.02 40.26
C THR A 62 -6.17 -12.98 39.61
N PRO A 63 -4.84 -13.12 39.70
CA PRO A 63 -3.91 -12.24 39.02
C PRO A 63 -3.81 -12.49 37.53
N ASP A 64 -4.40 -13.58 37.01
CA ASP A 64 -4.25 -14.03 35.63
C ASP A 64 -4.80 -13.00 34.64
N VAL A 65 -4.04 -12.75 33.58
CA VAL A 65 -4.44 -11.87 32.45
C VAL A 65 -4.75 -12.76 31.25
N ALA A 66 -5.95 -12.62 30.68
CA ALA A 66 -6.31 -13.36 29.48
C ALA A 66 -5.49 -12.86 28.27
N ASP A 67 -5.02 -13.76 27.40
CA ASP A 67 -4.19 -13.41 26.23
C ASP A 67 -4.82 -12.31 25.36
N LYS A 68 -6.15 -12.34 25.19
CA LYS A 68 -6.87 -11.35 24.37
C LYS A 68 -6.83 -9.92 24.94
N ASP A 69 -6.58 -9.78 26.23
CA ASP A 69 -6.59 -8.50 26.94
C ASP A 69 -5.19 -7.85 27.03
N VAL A 70 -4.14 -8.58 26.63
CA VAL A 70 -2.77 -8.07 26.54
C VAL A 70 -2.67 -7.05 25.38
N THR A 71 -2.26 -5.81 25.68
CA THR A 71 -2.36 -4.66 24.78
C THR A 71 -1.11 -4.43 23.91
N VAL A 72 -0.43 -5.50 23.51
CA VAL A 72 0.72 -5.46 22.60
C VAL A 72 0.50 -6.46 21.44
N HIS A 73 0.96 -6.10 20.25
CA HIS A 73 0.75 -6.94 19.07
C HIS A 73 1.44 -8.30 19.19
N ARG A 74 0.70 -9.34 18.82
CA ARG A 74 1.19 -10.70 18.61
C ARG A 74 1.00 -11.07 17.15
N VAL A 75 2.07 -11.62 16.53
CA VAL A 75 2.13 -11.86 15.08
C VAL A 75 2.00 -13.36 14.80
N PHE A 76 1.12 -13.71 13.87
CA PHE A 76 0.87 -15.09 13.40
C PHE A 76 1.14 -15.19 11.90
N ASP A 77 1.42 -16.40 11.41
CA ASP A 77 1.65 -16.56 9.95
C ASP A 77 0.35 -16.39 9.16
N SER A 78 -0.75 -16.92 9.69
CA SER A 78 -2.08 -16.78 9.08
C SER A 78 -3.16 -16.53 10.14
N LYS A 79 -4.39 -16.28 9.70
CA LYS A 79 -5.55 -16.17 10.60
C LYS A 79 -5.90 -17.52 11.23
N ASP A 80 -5.59 -18.61 10.57
CA ASP A 80 -5.90 -19.97 11.04
C ASP A 80 -4.98 -20.39 12.19
N ASP A 81 -3.82 -19.74 12.32
CA ASP A 81 -2.86 -19.98 13.40
C ASP A 81 -3.18 -19.22 14.70
N VAL A 82 -4.21 -18.39 14.68
CA VAL A 82 -4.60 -17.58 15.85
C VAL A 82 -5.31 -18.47 16.88
N PRO A 83 -4.74 -18.65 18.08
CA PRO A 83 -5.34 -19.52 19.09
C PRO A 83 -6.64 -18.95 19.63
N GLU A 84 -7.49 -19.83 20.16
CA GLU A 84 -8.78 -19.44 20.73
C GLU A 84 -8.65 -18.36 21.81
N SER A 85 -7.58 -18.43 22.64
CA SER A 85 -7.29 -17.46 23.71
C SER A 85 -7.06 -16.03 23.19
N MET A 86 -6.76 -15.85 21.88
CA MET A 86 -6.53 -14.56 21.24
C MET A 86 -7.73 -14.08 20.40
N LYS A 87 -8.80 -14.86 20.28
CA LYS A 87 -9.99 -14.46 19.52
C LYS A 87 -10.64 -13.22 20.12
N GLY A 88 -10.92 -12.24 19.26
CA GLY A 88 -11.49 -10.95 19.66
C GLY A 88 -10.49 -9.91 20.13
N SER A 89 -9.20 -10.25 20.24
CA SER A 89 -8.14 -9.26 20.52
C SER A 89 -7.94 -8.28 19.35
N GLY A 90 -7.86 -6.99 19.64
CA GLY A 90 -7.46 -5.96 18.67
C GLY A 90 -5.96 -5.94 18.33
N TYR A 91 -5.18 -6.78 19.01
CA TYR A 91 -3.71 -6.80 18.90
C TYR A 91 -3.16 -8.01 18.13
N VAL A 92 -4.03 -8.74 17.43
CA VAL A 92 -3.63 -9.81 16.51
C VAL A 92 -3.20 -9.21 15.18
N ARG A 93 -2.04 -9.62 14.69
CA ARG A 93 -1.53 -9.32 13.35
C ARG A 93 -1.07 -10.60 12.64
N THR A 94 -1.12 -10.60 11.33
CA THR A 94 -0.68 -11.72 10.49
C THR A 94 0.52 -11.31 9.62
N MET A 95 1.17 -12.29 9.00
CA MET A 95 2.22 -12.05 8.00
C MET A 95 1.73 -11.08 6.91
N ARG A 96 0.48 -11.25 6.43
CA ARG A 96 -0.12 -10.33 5.47
C ARG A 96 -0.16 -8.89 5.99
N ASP A 97 -0.55 -8.67 7.24
CA ASP A 97 -0.61 -7.33 7.82
C ASP A 97 0.77 -6.67 7.90
N GLU A 98 1.83 -7.44 8.18
CA GLU A 98 3.21 -6.97 8.20
C GLU A 98 3.70 -6.60 6.79
N ILE A 99 3.40 -7.44 5.79
CA ILE A 99 3.75 -7.17 4.38
C ILE A 99 2.99 -5.97 3.84
N VAL A 100 1.71 -5.83 4.16
CA VAL A 100 0.91 -4.62 3.82
C VAL A 100 1.55 -3.37 4.42
N SER A 101 2.05 -3.43 5.65
CA SER A 101 2.77 -2.32 6.29
C SER A 101 4.08 -1.99 5.57
N LEU A 102 4.84 -3.01 5.12
CA LEU A 102 6.05 -2.82 4.32
C LEU A 102 5.75 -2.15 2.98
N ILE A 103 4.70 -2.59 2.26
CA ILE A 103 4.27 -1.99 1.00
C ILE A 103 3.84 -0.53 1.22
N SER A 104 3.07 -0.26 2.28
CA SER A 104 2.67 1.11 2.63
C SER A 104 3.86 2.03 2.90
N TYR A 105 4.90 1.52 3.56
CA TYR A 105 6.16 2.24 3.77
C TYR A 105 6.90 2.50 2.44
N ALA A 106 6.99 1.49 1.58
CA ALA A 106 7.60 1.62 0.25
C ALA A 106 6.89 2.70 -0.58
N VAL A 107 5.55 2.71 -0.60
CA VAL A 107 4.76 3.78 -1.25
C VAL A 107 5.07 5.14 -0.63
N GLY A 108 5.25 5.20 0.68
CA GLY A 108 5.70 6.41 1.36
C GLY A 108 7.07 6.92 0.89
N CYS A 109 8.01 6.00 0.64
CA CYS A 109 9.30 6.35 0.05
C CYS A 109 9.17 6.82 -1.41
N MET A 110 8.29 6.18 -2.21
CA MET A 110 8.04 6.58 -3.60
C MET A 110 7.52 8.02 -3.70
N PHE A 111 6.74 8.47 -2.73
CA PHE A 111 6.20 9.83 -2.67
C PHE A 111 7.03 10.81 -1.82
N GLY A 112 8.10 10.35 -1.18
CA GLY A 112 8.94 11.18 -0.33
C GLY A 112 8.37 11.50 1.05
N ARG A 113 7.27 10.82 1.47
CA ARG A 113 6.80 10.89 2.86
C ARG A 113 7.85 10.33 3.82
N TYR A 114 8.51 9.25 3.41
CA TYR A 114 9.64 8.64 4.09
C TYR A 114 10.87 8.65 3.18
N SER A 115 12.03 8.47 3.79
CA SER A 115 13.30 8.28 3.09
C SER A 115 14.08 7.15 3.77
N LEU A 116 14.90 6.46 3.00
CA LEU A 116 15.88 5.51 3.54
C LEU A 116 17.13 6.21 4.10
N ASP A 117 17.29 7.50 3.83
CA ASP A 117 18.48 8.31 4.13
C ASP A 117 18.32 9.18 5.37
N VAL A 118 17.09 9.32 5.90
CA VAL A 118 16.79 10.09 7.11
C VAL A 118 15.78 9.37 8.00
N ASP A 119 15.91 9.52 9.31
CA ASP A 119 15.00 8.91 10.27
C ASP A 119 13.65 9.64 10.32
N GLY A 120 12.59 8.85 10.51
CA GLY A 120 11.26 9.36 10.74
C GLY A 120 10.54 9.85 9.50
N LEU A 121 9.81 10.94 9.63
CA LEU A 121 9.00 11.54 8.57
C LEU A 121 9.84 12.53 7.77
N ALA A 122 10.09 12.22 6.49
CA ALA A 122 10.91 13.08 5.63
C ALA A 122 10.15 14.32 5.15
N TYR A 123 8.85 14.14 4.76
CA TYR A 123 8.00 15.24 4.31
C TYR A 123 6.51 15.00 4.64
N ALA A 124 5.85 16.03 5.15
CA ALA A 124 4.40 16.05 5.39
C ALA A 124 3.84 17.49 5.28
N GLY A 125 4.37 18.29 4.38
CA GLY A 125 4.08 19.72 4.20
C GLY A 125 5.28 20.59 4.54
N GLY A 126 5.22 21.87 4.18
CA GLY A 126 6.30 22.83 4.34
C GLY A 126 7.31 22.80 3.17
N GLU A 127 8.56 23.12 3.44
CA GLU A 127 9.60 23.19 2.42
C GLU A 127 10.07 21.79 1.98
N TRP A 128 10.13 21.58 0.66
CA TRP A 128 10.62 20.34 0.07
C TRP A 128 12.15 20.37 -0.03
N ASP A 129 12.79 19.44 0.68
CA ASP A 129 14.25 19.29 0.71
C ASP A 129 14.68 18.01 -0.04
N THR A 130 15.23 18.18 -1.24
CA THR A 130 15.73 17.07 -2.08
C THR A 130 16.96 16.38 -1.48
N GLY A 131 17.69 17.04 -0.59
CA GLY A 131 18.87 16.47 0.07
C GLY A 131 18.57 15.29 0.99
N LYS A 132 17.29 15.10 1.36
CA LYS A 132 16.82 13.98 2.16
C LYS A 132 16.67 12.65 1.37
N TYR A 133 16.81 12.68 0.04
CA TYR A 133 16.50 11.53 -0.83
C TYR A 133 17.67 11.19 -1.73
N LYS A 134 18.46 10.19 -1.37
CA LYS A 134 19.64 9.72 -2.13
C LYS A 134 19.45 8.30 -2.64
N THR A 135 18.97 7.41 -1.79
CA THR A 135 18.82 5.98 -2.11
C THR A 135 17.61 5.72 -2.98
N ILE A 136 16.47 6.31 -2.62
CA ILE A 136 15.22 6.28 -3.41
C ILE A 136 14.82 7.71 -3.68
N ILE A 137 14.80 8.07 -4.96
CA ILE A 137 14.34 9.40 -5.38
C ILE A 137 12.82 9.35 -5.48
N PRO A 138 12.10 10.23 -4.76
CA PRO A 138 10.66 10.31 -4.86
C PRO A 138 10.19 10.61 -6.28
N ASP A 139 8.97 10.20 -6.56
CA ASP A 139 8.33 10.50 -7.80
C ASP A 139 8.35 11.99 -8.11
N ARG A 140 8.62 12.34 -9.38
CA ARG A 140 8.91 13.72 -9.78
C ARG A 140 7.69 14.63 -9.71
N ASP A 141 6.60 14.16 -10.27
CA ASP A 141 5.37 14.94 -10.46
C ASP A 141 4.26 14.60 -9.45
N ASN A 142 4.55 13.66 -8.54
CA ASN A 142 3.61 13.20 -7.52
C ASN A 142 2.42 12.40 -8.08
N ILE A 143 2.59 11.76 -9.25
CA ILE A 143 1.58 10.92 -9.89
C ILE A 143 2.20 9.55 -10.19
N ILE A 144 1.74 8.49 -9.53
CA ILE A 144 2.22 7.13 -9.77
C ILE A 144 1.08 6.30 -10.34
N PRO A 145 1.14 5.89 -11.63
CA PRO A 145 0.09 5.12 -12.27
C PRO A 145 0.03 3.68 -11.73
N ILE A 146 -1.20 3.13 -11.76
CA ILE A 146 -1.50 1.73 -11.42
C ILE A 146 -2.16 1.10 -12.63
N CYS A 147 -1.41 0.31 -13.38
CA CYS A 147 -1.89 -0.35 -14.59
C CYS A 147 -2.00 -1.87 -14.40
N ASP A 148 -2.78 -2.51 -15.26
CA ASP A 148 -2.91 -3.97 -15.29
C ASP A 148 -1.75 -4.69 -15.99
N ASP A 149 -0.80 -3.93 -16.54
CA ASP A 149 0.50 -4.39 -17.08
C ASP A 149 1.59 -3.32 -16.91
N GLU A 150 2.82 -3.60 -17.31
CA GLU A 150 3.94 -2.64 -17.30
C GLU A 150 3.91 -1.81 -18.58
N TYR A 151 3.47 -0.57 -18.47
CA TYR A 151 3.44 0.37 -19.58
C TYR A 151 4.17 1.68 -19.23
N PHE A 152 3.82 2.32 -18.14
CA PHE A 152 4.50 3.53 -17.69
C PHE A 152 5.82 3.18 -16.99
N ASP A 153 6.86 3.97 -17.22
CA ASP A 153 8.18 3.77 -16.61
C ASP A 153 8.14 3.93 -15.08
N ASP A 154 7.19 4.69 -14.57
CA ASP A 154 6.95 4.97 -13.15
C ASP A 154 5.77 4.18 -12.55
N ASP A 155 5.34 3.09 -13.24
CA ASP A 155 4.31 2.18 -12.72
C ASP A 155 4.63 1.72 -11.28
N ILE A 156 3.61 1.71 -10.42
CA ILE A 156 3.77 1.44 -8.99
C ILE A 156 4.40 0.08 -8.69
N THR A 157 4.12 -0.93 -9.51
CA THR A 157 4.70 -2.28 -9.35
C THR A 157 6.18 -2.28 -9.68
N GLY A 158 6.58 -1.62 -10.77
CA GLY A 158 7.97 -1.42 -11.15
C GLY A 158 8.74 -0.68 -10.05
N ARG A 159 8.17 0.40 -9.53
CA ARG A 159 8.77 1.16 -8.41
C ARG A 159 8.85 0.35 -7.11
N PHE A 160 7.89 -0.53 -6.83
CA PHE A 160 7.98 -1.43 -5.68
C PHE A 160 9.10 -2.47 -5.85
N VAL A 161 9.25 -3.04 -7.03
CA VAL A 161 10.36 -3.94 -7.36
C VAL A 161 11.70 -3.22 -7.19
N GLU A 162 11.82 -1.97 -7.65
CA GLU A 162 13.00 -1.15 -7.44
C GLU A 162 13.27 -0.90 -5.94
N PHE A 163 12.24 -0.59 -5.15
CA PHE A 163 12.37 -0.45 -3.70
C PHE A 163 12.94 -1.73 -3.07
N VAL A 164 12.38 -2.89 -3.38
CA VAL A 164 12.86 -4.18 -2.85
C VAL A 164 14.33 -4.42 -3.25
N ARG A 165 14.68 -4.15 -4.51
CA ARG A 165 16.05 -4.27 -5.03
C ARG A 165 17.03 -3.36 -4.27
N LYS A 166 16.68 -2.10 -4.06
CA LYS A 166 17.54 -1.12 -3.37
C LYS A 166 17.75 -1.45 -1.90
N VAL A 167 16.71 -1.97 -1.23
CA VAL A 167 16.74 -2.26 0.21
C VAL A 167 17.39 -3.60 0.52
N TYR A 168 17.12 -4.63 -0.30
CA TYR A 168 17.49 -6.01 0.03
C TYR A 168 18.56 -6.60 -0.90
N GLY A 169 18.84 -5.96 -2.04
CA GLY A 169 19.82 -6.37 -3.01
C GLY A 169 19.24 -7.15 -4.20
N ASP A 170 20.00 -7.18 -5.31
CA ASP A 170 19.59 -7.86 -6.53
C ASP A 170 19.61 -9.39 -6.40
N ASP A 171 20.56 -9.92 -5.66
CA ASP A 171 20.80 -11.34 -5.46
C ASP A 171 19.65 -12.07 -4.74
N THR A 172 18.85 -11.35 -3.96
CA THR A 172 17.69 -11.88 -3.23
C THR A 172 16.35 -11.36 -3.74
N LEU A 173 16.34 -10.60 -4.82
CA LEU A 173 15.15 -9.90 -5.31
C LEU A 173 13.97 -10.86 -5.55
N GLU A 174 14.19 -11.91 -6.34
CA GLU A 174 13.10 -12.82 -6.73
C GLU A 174 12.54 -13.60 -5.52
N GLU A 175 13.39 -13.98 -4.57
CA GLU A 175 12.99 -14.66 -3.35
C GLU A 175 12.17 -13.72 -2.46
N ASN A 176 12.58 -12.46 -2.33
CA ASN A 176 11.84 -11.45 -1.58
C ASN A 176 10.49 -11.11 -2.23
N LEU A 177 10.42 -10.96 -3.56
CA LEU A 177 9.16 -10.74 -4.27
C LEU A 177 8.22 -11.93 -4.11
N LYS A 178 8.76 -13.17 -4.14
CA LYS A 178 7.98 -14.37 -3.89
C LYS A 178 7.39 -14.37 -2.48
N PHE A 179 8.18 -14.05 -1.46
CA PHE A 179 7.72 -13.99 -0.07
C PHE A 179 6.59 -12.95 0.11
N VAL A 180 6.75 -11.77 -0.50
CA VAL A 180 5.70 -10.73 -0.51
C VAL A 180 4.42 -11.24 -1.17
N ALA A 181 4.53 -11.86 -2.34
CA ALA A 181 3.39 -12.39 -3.08
C ALA A 181 2.67 -13.52 -2.33
N ASP A 182 3.43 -14.43 -1.73
CA ASP A 182 2.89 -15.53 -0.91
C ASP A 182 2.09 -14.98 0.29
N ALA A 183 2.59 -13.95 0.96
CA ALA A 183 1.92 -13.31 2.08
C ALA A 183 0.64 -12.54 1.68
N LEU A 184 0.63 -11.91 0.51
CA LEU A 184 -0.56 -11.25 -0.04
C LEU A 184 -1.63 -12.25 -0.43
N GLY A 185 -1.23 -13.45 -0.82
CA GLY A 185 -2.08 -14.46 -1.42
C GLY A 185 -2.44 -14.10 -2.87
N GLY A 186 -2.72 -15.10 -3.67
CA GLY A 186 -3.08 -14.90 -5.08
C GLY A 186 -2.54 -15.99 -5.96
N LYS A 187 -2.84 -15.90 -7.25
CA LYS A 187 -2.40 -16.85 -8.28
C LYS A 187 -1.63 -16.09 -9.35
N GLY A 188 -0.51 -16.64 -9.80
CA GLY A 188 0.32 -16.05 -10.81
C GLY A 188 1.77 -15.90 -10.37
N THR A 189 2.55 -15.20 -11.16
CA THR A 189 3.92 -14.83 -10.81
C THR A 189 3.93 -13.81 -9.65
N PRO A 190 5.02 -13.70 -8.89
CA PRO A 190 5.11 -12.71 -7.81
C PRO A 190 4.75 -11.28 -8.24
N ARG A 191 5.20 -10.84 -9.43
CA ARG A 191 4.89 -9.51 -9.96
C ARG A 191 3.41 -9.35 -10.31
N GLU A 192 2.78 -10.36 -10.86
CA GLU A 192 1.32 -10.34 -11.14
C GLU A 192 0.50 -10.25 -9.86
N VAL A 193 0.87 -10.98 -8.81
CA VAL A 193 0.19 -10.92 -7.51
C VAL A 193 0.34 -9.54 -6.88
N ILE A 194 1.54 -8.97 -6.87
CA ILE A 194 1.81 -7.63 -6.34
C ILE A 194 1.04 -6.57 -7.14
N ARG A 195 1.01 -6.67 -8.47
CA ARG A 195 0.23 -5.79 -9.35
C ARG A 195 -1.26 -5.87 -9.05
N SER A 196 -1.78 -7.09 -8.92
CA SER A 196 -3.19 -7.31 -8.56
C SER A 196 -3.52 -6.69 -7.20
N TYR A 197 -2.63 -6.78 -6.23
CA TYR A 197 -2.79 -6.15 -4.91
C TYR A 197 -2.89 -4.63 -5.03
N PHE A 198 -2.01 -3.97 -5.78
CA PHE A 198 -2.09 -2.52 -5.99
C PHE A 198 -3.38 -2.09 -6.70
N LEU A 199 -3.82 -2.85 -7.70
CA LEU A 199 -5.04 -2.56 -8.46
C LEU A 199 -6.32 -2.70 -7.63
N ASN A 200 -6.39 -3.66 -6.70
CA ASN A 200 -7.65 -4.09 -6.11
C ASN A 200 -7.74 -3.89 -4.59
N ASP A 201 -6.63 -4.05 -3.86
CA ASP A 201 -6.66 -4.20 -2.40
C ASP A 201 -5.91 -3.08 -1.66
N PHE A 202 -4.84 -2.56 -2.22
CA PHE A 202 -3.96 -1.57 -1.57
C PHE A 202 -4.73 -0.38 -1.00
N TYR A 203 -5.65 0.19 -1.79
CA TYR A 203 -6.37 1.38 -1.36
C TYR A 203 -7.35 1.09 -0.21
N ALA A 204 -7.96 -0.09 -0.18
CA ALA A 204 -8.80 -0.52 0.92
C ALA A 204 -8.00 -0.68 2.23
N ASP A 205 -6.81 -1.30 2.15
CA ASP A 205 -5.89 -1.41 3.29
C ASP A 205 -5.38 -0.03 3.74
N HIS A 206 -5.10 0.89 2.80
CA HIS A 206 -4.75 2.27 3.10
C HIS A 206 -5.88 3.00 3.84
N LEU A 207 -7.12 2.92 3.37
CA LEU A 207 -8.28 3.50 4.03
C LEU A 207 -8.50 2.95 5.45
N LYS A 208 -8.29 1.65 5.64
CA LYS A 208 -8.36 1.01 6.96
C LYS A 208 -7.29 1.57 7.90
N THR A 209 -6.05 1.66 7.44
CA THR A 209 -4.91 2.16 8.23
C THR A 209 -5.10 3.62 8.64
N TYR A 210 -5.61 4.45 7.75
CA TYR A 210 -5.82 5.88 7.98
C TYR A 210 -7.25 6.23 8.40
N GLN A 211 -8.05 5.24 8.83
CA GLN A 211 -9.40 5.45 9.36
C GLN A 211 -10.28 6.30 8.42
N LYS A 212 -10.28 5.96 7.14
CA LYS A 212 -10.99 6.68 6.07
C LYS A 212 -10.57 8.16 5.92
N ARG A 213 -9.32 8.47 6.22
CA ARG A 213 -8.70 9.77 5.98
C ARG A 213 -7.43 9.57 5.15
N PRO A 214 -7.57 9.23 3.85
CA PRO A 214 -6.43 8.85 3.02
C PRO A 214 -5.49 10.03 2.79
N ILE A 215 -4.22 9.80 3.02
CA ILE A 215 -3.16 10.75 2.68
C ILE A 215 -2.63 10.52 1.26
N TYR A 216 -2.78 9.31 0.72
CA TYR A 216 -2.64 9.03 -0.70
C TYR A 216 -4.02 9.02 -1.32
N TRP A 217 -4.20 9.83 -2.37
CA TRP A 217 -5.44 9.89 -3.10
C TRP A 217 -5.37 8.97 -4.30
N LEU A 218 -6.41 8.17 -4.52
CA LEU A 218 -6.52 7.30 -5.67
C LEU A 218 -7.43 7.95 -6.71
N PHE A 219 -6.84 8.41 -7.80
CA PHE A 219 -7.56 8.71 -9.03
C PHE A 219 -8.06 7.40 -9.63
N ASP A 220 -9.36 7.30 -9.92
CA ASP A 220 -10.01 6.05 -10.31
C ASP A 220 -11.10 6.31 -11.34
N SER A 221 -10.91 5.81 -12.56
CA SER A 221 -11.89 5.93 -13.64
C SER A 221 -13.15 5.10 -13.42
N GLY A 222 -13.08 4.03 -12.62
CA GLY A 222 -14.20 3.18 -12.28
C GLY A 222 -13.92 1.67 -12.31
N LYS A 223 -14.98 0.89 -12.45
CA LYS A 223 -14.97 -0.57 -12.24
C LYS A 223 -14.20 -1.37 -13.29
N LYS A 224 -13.91 -0.79 -14.44
CA LYS A 224 -13.18 -1.45 -15.53
C LYS A 224 -11.67 -1.28 -15.41
N ASN A 225 -11.22 -0.47 -14.46
CA ASN A 225 -9.81 -0.09 -14.30
C ASN A 225 -9.25 0.54 -15.59
N GLY A 226 -10.00 1.42 -16.23
CA GLY A 226 -9.54 2.13 -17.41
C GLY A 226 -8.38 3.07 -17.11
N PHE A 227 -8.34 3.64 -15.91
CA PHE A 227 -7.23 4.42 -15.40
C PHE A 227 -7.22 4.43 -13.88
N LYS A 228 -6.04 4.27 -13.29
CA LYS A 228 -5.80 4.50 -11.87
C LYS A 228 -4.42 5.13 -11.67
N ALA A 229 -4.33 6.05 -10.72
CA ALA A 229 -3.07 6.61 -10.26
C ALA A 229 -3.17 7.04 -8.79
N LEU A 230 -2.07 6.96 -8.05
CA LEU A 230 -1.95 7.53 -6.72
C LEU A 230 -1.27 8.90 -6.77
N CYS A 231 -1.66 9.79 -5.87
CA CYS A 231 -0.86 10.95 -5.51
C CYS A 231 -0.77 11.13 -3.99
N TYR A 232 0.25 11.82 -3.52
CA TYR A 232 0.41 12.18 -2.12
C TYR A 232 -0.16 13.58 -1.88
N MET A 233 -1.23 13.69 -1.09
CA MET A 233 -1.96 14.93 -0.83
C MET A 233 -1.04 16.08 -0.39
N HIS A 234 -0.07 15.82 0.49
CA HIS A 234 0.83 16.84 1.01
C HIS A 234 1.81 17.41 -0.03
N ARG A 235 1.92 16.79 -1.22
CA ARG A 235 2.69 17.27 -2.37
C ARG A 235 1.78 17.73 -3.52
N TYR A 236 0.49 17.86 -3.27
CA TYR A 236 -0.43 18.36 -4.28
C TYR A 236 -0.04 19.77 -4.73
N GLN A 237 -0.14 20.02 -6.04
CA GLN A 237 0.03 21.31 -6.68
C GLN A 237 -1.13 21.57 -7.60
N ARG A 238 -1.50 22.83 -7.83
CA ARG A 238 -2.68 23.23 -8.60
C ARG A 238 -2.72 22.66 -10.03
N ASP A 239 -1.55 22.45 -10.63
CA ASP A 239 -1.40 21.91 -11.98
C ASP A 239 -1.41 20.35 -12.02
N LEU A 240 -1.53 19.67 -10.87
CA LEU A 240 -1.47 18.20 -10.82
C LEU A 240 -2.53 17.54 -11.71
N LEU A 241 -3.77 18.05 -11.71
CA LEU A 241 -4.81 17.49 -12.57
C LEU A 241 -4.55 17.73 -14.07
N ALA A 242 -3.95 18.86 -14.43
CA ALA A 242 -3.56 19.12 -15.80
C ALA A 242 -2.48 18.12 -16.25
N ARG A 243 -1.46 17.88 -15.43
CA ARG A 243 -0.42 16.86 -15.68
C ARG A 243 -1.01 15.46 -15.72
N LEU A 244 -1.85 15.08 -14.75
CA LEU A 244 -2.57 13.80 -14.75
C LEU A 244 -3.29 13.56 -16.08
N ARG A 245 -3.98 14.60 -16.59
CA ARG A 245 -4.70 14.54 -17.85
C ARG A 245 -3.78 14.35 -19.05
N THR A 246 -2.77 15.22 -19.20
CA THR A 246 -1.92 15.27 -20.39
C THR A 246 -0.91 14.14 -20.45
N ASP A 247 -0.25 13.85 -19.34
CA ASP A 247 0.90 12.97 -19.33
C ASP A 247 0.52 11.49 -19.08
N TYR A 248 -0.67 11.25 -18.46
CA TYR A 248 -1.11 9.90 -18.10
C TYR A 248 -2.43 9.49 -18.73
N VAL A 249 -3.50 10.28 -18.59
CA VAL A 249 -4.83 9.89 -19.10
C VAL A 249 -4.83 9.85 -20.63
N HIS A 250 -4.30 10.87 -21.30
CA HIS A 250 -4.19 10.90 -22.76
C HIS A 250 -3.27 9.81 -23.28
N GLU A 251 -2.12 9.58 -22.63
CA GLU A 251 -1.18 8.50 -22.99
C GLU A 251 -1.85 7.13 -22.89
N GLN A 252 -2.61 6.88 -21.83
CA GLN A 252 -3.36 5.63 -21.66
C GLN A 252 -4.47 5.48 -22.72
N GLN A 253 -5.11 6.56 -23.14
CA GLN A 253 -6.09 6.52 -24.23
C GLN A 253 -5.44 6.15 -25.57
N GLU A 254 -4.28 6.74 -25.89
CA GLU A 254 -3.52 6.40 -27.10
C GLU A 254 -3.06 4.96 -27.10
N ARG A 255 -2.62 4.47 -25.94
CA ARG A 255 -2.27 3.08 -25.74
C ARG A 255 -3.44 2.15 -26.05
N TYR A 256 -4.63 2.39 -25.48
CA TYR A 256 -5.82 1.59 -25.78
C TYR A 256 -6.18 1.61 -27.25
N ARG A 257 -6.07 2.75 -27.91
CA ARG A 257 -6.30 2.88 -29.36
C ARG A 257 -5.35 1.98 -30.16
N THR A 258 -4.07 2.04 -29.83
CA THR A 258 -3.03 1.22 -30.48
C THR A 258 -3.26 -0.27 -30.22
N GLN A 259 -3.55 -0.68 -28.98
CA GLN A 259 -3.83 -2.07 -28.64
C GLN A 259 -5.09 -2.61 -29.35
N LEU A 260 -6.12 -1.82 -29.46
CA LEU A 260 -7.35 -2.21 -30.18
C LEU A 260 -7.11 -2.44 -31.66
N ALA A 261 -6.30 -1.59 -32.31
CA ALA A 261 -5.90 -1.79 -33.71
C ALA A 261 -5.09 -3.08 -33.88
N GLN A 262 -4.05 -3.30 -33.06
CA GLN A 262 -3.23 -4.51 -33.08
C GLN A 262 -4.05 -5.80 -32.82
N LEU A 263 -5.02 -5.74 -31.89
CA LEU A 263 -5.89 -6.87 -31.63
C LEU A 263 -6.86 -7.14 -32.78
N GLY A 264 -7.34 -6.12 -33.47
CA GLY A 264 -8.14 -6.28 -34.69
C GLY A 264 -7.37 -7.10 -35.74
N ASP A 265 -6.16 -6.68 -36.09
CA ASP A 265 -5.31 -7.36 -37.05
C ASP A 265 -4.95 -8.81 -36.60
N ALA A 266 -4.67 -8.99 -35.30
CA ALA A 266 -4.37 -10.31 -34.75
C ALA A 266 -5.55 -11.27 -34.80
N ILE A 267 -6.77 -10.79 -34.54
CA ILE A 267 -8.02 -11.58 -34.59
C ILE A 267 -8.30 -12.07 -36.01
N ASP A 268 -8.04 -11.26 -37.04
CA ASP A 268 -8.28 -11.60 -38.42
C ASP A 268 -7.38 -12.78 -38.90
N HIS A 269 -6.19 -12.91 -38.32
CA HIS A 269 -5.21 -13.93 -38.66
C HIS A 269 -5.18 -15.13 -37.68
N ALA A 270 -5.95 -15.08 -36.61
CA ALA A 270 -5.90 -16.07 -35.53
C ALA A 270 -6.65 -17.37 -35.82
N SER A 271 -6.16 -18.49 -35.30
CA SER A 271 -6.88 -19.75 -35.22
C SER A 271 -8.16 -19.63 -34.37
N ALA A 272 -9.11 -20.57 -34.53
CA ALA A 272 -10.40 -20.51 -33.82
C ALA A 272 -10.25 -20.42 -32.29
N SER A 273 -9.28 -21.13 -31.70
CA SER A 273 -9.06 -21.10 -30.24
C SER A 273 -8.40 -19.80 -29.75
N GLU A 274 -7.46 -19.27 -30.53
CA GLU A 274 -6.79 -17.99 -30.24
C GLU A 274 -7.75 -16.81 -30.40
N ARG A 275 -8.59 -16.83 -31.43
CA ARG A 275 -9.61 -15.82 -31.69
C ARG A 275 -10.52 -15.58 -30.49
N VAL A 276 -10.94 -16.64 -29.80
CA VAL A 276 -11.77 -16.50 -28.58
C VAL A 276 -11.05 -15.71 -27.49
N LYS A 277 -9.75 -15.99 -27.26
CA LYS A 277 -8.95 -15.28 -26.26
C LYS A 277 -8.75 -13.81 -26.65
N LEU A 278 -8.35 -13.57 -27.89
CA LEU A 278 -8.11 -12.21 -28.40
C LEU A 278 -9.39 -11.35 -28.41
N THR A 279 -10.53 -11.93 -28.78
CA THR A 279 -11.82 -11.23 -28.73
C THR A 279 -12.22 -10.86 -27.29
N LYS A 280 -11.96 -11.75 -26.34
CA LYS A 280 -12.19 -11.44 -24.91
C LYS A 280 -11.29 -10.29 -24.43
N GLN A 281 -10.03 -10.28 -24.83
CA GLN A 281 -9.08 -9.21 -24.53
C GLN A 281 -9.51 -7.90 -25.18
N GLN A 282 -9.87 -7.92 -26.46
CA GLN A 282 -10.37 -6.77 -27.19
C GLN A 282 -11.59 -6.14 -26.49
N LYS A 283 -12.55 -6.98 -26.07
CA LYS A 283 -13.74 -6.49 -25.35
C LYS A 283 -13.35 -5.81 -24.03
N LYS A 284 -12.40 -6.40 -23.26
CA LYS A 284 -11.90 -5.79 -22.02
C LYS A 284 -11.33 -4.40 -22.29
N ILE A 285 -10.44 -4.28 -23.28
CA ILE A 285 -9.81 -3.01 -23.62
C ILE A 285 -10.83 -2.00 -24.16
N GLN A 286 -11.84 -2.42 -24.94
CA GLN A 286 -12.92 -1.54 -25.36
C GLN A 286 -13.71 -0.95 -24.18
N GLU A 287 -14.00 -1.78 -23.16
CA GLU A 287 -14.69 -1.32 -21.95
C GLU A 287 -13.82 -0.34 -21.15
N GLN A 288 -12.50 -0.59 -21.06
CA GLN A 288 -11.53 0.31 -20.42
C GLN A 288 -11.39 1.63 -21.19
N ALA A 289 -11.29 1.58 -22.51
CA ALA A 289 -11.19 2.76 -23.38
C ALA A 289 -12.45 3.65 -23.29
N PHE A 290 -13.63 3.05 -23.18
CA PHE A 290 -14.87 3.78 -22.99
C PHE A 290 -14.96 4.42 -21.60
N GLU A 291 -14.49 3.71 -20.56
CA GLU A 291 -14.49 4.24 -19.20
C GLU A 291 -13.52 5.42 -19.05
N ILE A 292 -12.30 5.30 -19.57
CA ILE A 292 -11.30 6.38 -19.48
C ILE A 292 -11.70 7.61 -20.29
N GLN A 293 -12.43 7.45 -21.41
CA GLN A 293 -12.93 8.58 -22.19
C GLN A 293 -13.89 9.45 -21.35
N LYS A 294 -14.82 8.83 -20.64
CA LYS A 294 -15.73 9.54 -19.73
C LYS A 294 -15.03 10.14 -18.51
N TYR A 295 -14.00 9.47 -18.07
CA TYR A 295 -13.17 9.92 -16.95
C TYR A 295 -12.38 11.16 -17.33
N GLU A 296 -11.82 11.20 -18.53
CA GLU A 296 -11.08 12.33 -19.07
C GLU A 296 -11.91 13.63 -19.05
N GLU A 297 -13.19 13.57 -19.43
CA GLU A 297 -14.09 14.73 -19.39
C GLU A 297 -14.21 15.34 -17.98
N LYS A 298 -14.25 14.48 -16.93
CA LYS A 298 -14.30 14.93 -15.54
C LYS A 298 -12.97 15.53 -15.07
N VAL A 299 -11.86 14.87 -15.43
CA VAL A 299 -10.52 15.36 -15.11
C VAL A 299 -10.28 16.71 -15.77
N HIS A 300 -10.67 16.85 -17.05
CA HIS A 300 -10.59 18.12 -17.79
C HIS A 300 -11.34 19.23 -17.06
N HIS A 301 -12.60 19.00 -16.70
CA HIS A 301 -13.42 20.00 -16.01
C HIS A 301 -12.79 20.46 -14.68
N LEU A 302 -12.22 19.54 -13.89
CA LEU A 302 -11.56 19.90 -12.64
C LEU A 302 -10.18 20.54 -12.86
N ALA A 303 -9.44 20.11 -13.89
CA ALA A 303 -8.14 20.70 -14.22
C ALA A 303 -8.28 22.20 -14.60
N ASP A 304 -9.33 22.56 -15.36
CA ASP A 304 -9.60 23.94 -15.74
C ASP A 304 -9.92 24.86 -14.54
N GLN A 305 -10.41 24.28 -13.43
CA GLN A 305 -10.68 25.03 -12.20
C GLN A 305 -9.42 25.43 -11.45
N ASN A 306 -8.29 24.75 -11.72
CA ASN A 306 -6.99 25.01 -11.09
C ASN A 306 -7.10 25.08 -9.56
N ILE A 307 -7.76 24.08 -8.95
CA ILE A 307 -8.13 24.05 -7.55
C ILE A 307 -6.87 24.11 -6.65
N GLU A 308 -6.91 24.96 -5.66
CA GLU A 308 -5.92 25.02 -4.59
C GLU A 308 -6.46 24.32 -3.35
N ILE A 309 -5.62 23.61 -2.63
CA ILE A 309 -5.97 22.99 -1.35
C ILE A 309 -5.25 23.65 -0.20
N ASP A 310 -5.90 23.69 0.96
CA ASP A 310 -5.27 24.04 2.23
C ASP A 310 -5.18 22.78 3.10
N LEU A 311 -3.98 22.41 3.51
CA LEU A 311 -3.77 21.22 4.35
C LEU A 311 -4.44 21.36 5.73
N ASP A 312 -4.63 22.60 6.21
CA ASP A 312 -5.28 22.90 7.50
C ASP A 312 -6.79 22.64 7.47
N ASP A 313 -7.44 22.65 6.29
CA ASP A 313 -8.85 22.27 6.11
C ASP A 313 -9.10 20.78 6.38
N GLY A 314 -8.01 19.99 6.38
CA GLY A 314 -8.03 18.57 6.70
C GLY A 314 -8.36 17.66 5.51
N VAL A 315 -8.07 16.37 5.72
CA VAL A 315 -8.08 15.37 4.63
C VAL A 315 -9.45 15.22 3.97
N LYS A 316 -10.54 15.22 4.73
CA LYS A 316 -11.89 14.97 4.18
C LYS A 316 -12.35 16.12 3.30
N TYR A 317 -12.19 17.35 3.74
CA TYR A 317 -12.60 18.52 2.99
C TYR A 317 -11.86 18.60 1.65
N ASN A 318 -10.52 18.48 1.71
CA ASN A 318 -9.71 18.50 0.49
C ASN A 318 -10.04 17.32 -0.47
N TYR A 319 -10.40 16.14 0.07
CA TYR A 319 -10.81 15.00 -0.74
C TYR A 319 -12.12 15.24 -1.50
N GLU A 320 -13.09 15.89 -0.85
CA GLU A 320 -14.40 16.19 -1.43
C GLU A 320 -14.31 17.11 -2.64
N LEU A 321 -13.32 18.01 -2.72
CA LEU A 321 -13.10 18.89 -3.86
C LEU A 321 -12.84 18.11 -5.17
N PHE A 322 -12.38 16.87 -5.07
CA PHE A 322 -12.00 15.99 -6.19
C PHE A 322 -12.84 14.71 -6.24
N ALA A 323 -13.99 14.67 -5.56
CA ALA A 323 -14.79 13.44 -5.41
C ALA A 323 -15.23 12.81 -6.75
N ASP A 324 -15.36 13.61 -7.82
CA ASP A 324 -15.77 13.14 -9.15
C ASP A 324 -14.70 12.30 -9.85
N VAL A 325 -13.44 12.46 -9.47
CA VAL A 325 -12.28 11.79 -10.09
C VAL A 325 -11.51 10.87 -9.14
N LEU A 326 -11.81 10.93 -7.85
CA LEU A 326 -11.19 10.08 -6.83
C LEU A 326 -12.04 8.85 -6.51
N ALA A 327 -11.38 7.80 -6.02
CA ALA A 327 -12.06 6.60 -5.53
C ALA A 327 -12.99 6.92 -4.36
N LYS A 328 -14.15 6.26 -4.29
CA LYS A 328 -15.11 6.50 -3.21
C LYS A 328 -14.58 6.01 -1.87
N ILE A 329 -14.70 6.84 -0.85
CA ILE A 329 -14.45 6.48 0.55
C ILE A 329 -15.78 6.00 1.15
N ASN A 330 -15.94 4.67 1.29
CA ASN A 330 -17.14 4.06 1.88
C ASN A 330 -17.03 3.90 3.40
#